data_19259921a94f73b02cc2c43e6f60af00
#
_entry.id   19259921a94f73b02cc2c43e6f60af00
#
_cell.length_a   1.000
_cell.length_b   1.000
_cell.length_c   1.000
_cell.angle_alpha   90.00
_cell.angle_beta   90.00
_cell.angle_gamma   90.00
#
_symmetry.space_group_name_H-M   'P 1'
#
loop_
_entity.id
_entity.type
_entity.pdbx_description
1 polymer ?
#
loop_
_entity_poly.entity_id
_entity_poly.type
_entity_poly.pdbx_seq_one_letter_code
_entity_poly.pdbx_strand_id
1 'polypeptide(L)'
;MKKLASIAVGWLMAFLLLGISPLWAQEEAGNYFTITGIVKNKDNKRKLENVNVSVPGTNIGTVTNADGVFSLKIKDTETILGLEVSHIGYLNSQVSLKDKEDVSDLTIWMLPAPNLLSEIVIFGNNARGLVEEAIKKIPVNYSVDKNLLTAFYRETVQKRRRYISVSEAVIDVSKTAYSDREPSNDRVQLQKGRRLLSPKTSDTLAVKVVGGPNLSIYLDIVKNGDTLLSMENLNYYDFHIEEPVNLDNRMQYVVSFRPRVSLMYALFY
;
A
#
# COMPACT_ATOMS: atom_id res chain seq x y z
N MET A 1 -50.03 49.20 -10.53
CA MET A 1 -49.85 47.71 -10.61
C MET A 1 -49.01 47.23 -11.81
N LYS A 2 -49.12 47.83 -13.01
CA LYS A 2 -48.32 47.38 -14.19
C LYS A 2 -46.81 47.59 -14.06
N LYS A 3 -46.33 48.66 -13.37
CA LYS A 3 -44.87 48.97 -13.17
C LYS A 3 -44.19 47.98 -12.17
N LEU A 4 -44.92 47.52 -11.16
CA LEU A 4 -44.39 46.55 -10.18
C LEU A 4 -44.25 45.16 -10.80
N ALA A 5 -45.18 44.75 -11.67
CA ALA A 5 -45.09 43.47 -12.38
C ALA A 5 -43.88 43.43 -13.35
N SER A 6 -43.56 44.55 -14.01
CA SER A 6 -42.44 44.62 -14.95
C SER A 6 -41.08 44.54 -14.22
N ILE A 7 -40.95 45.12 -13.01
CA ILE A 7 -39.76 45.04 -12.19
C ILE A 7 -39.56 43.60 -11.65
N ALA A 8 -40.62 42.95 -11.22
CA ALA A 8 -40.58 41.56 -10.74
C ALA A 8 -40.16 40.56 -11.84
N VAL A 9 -40.63 40.75 -13.07
CA VAL A 9 -40.24 39.94 -14.22
C VAL A 9 -38.77 40.15 -14.59
N GLY A 10 -38.26 41.41 -14.48
CA GLY A 10 -36.84 41.72 -14.71
C GLY A 10 -35.92 41.02 -13.71
N TRP A 11 -36.27 41.00 -12.43
CA TRP A 11 -35.52 40.33 -11.39
C TRP A 11 -35.57 38.79 -11.53
N LEU A 12 -36.68 38.22 -11.95
CA LEU A 12 -36.83 36.77 -12.22
C LEU A 12 -35.94 36.35 -13.40
N MET A 13 -35.91 37.18 -14.46
CA MET A 13 -35.03 36.92 -15.62
C MET A 13 -33.54 37.05 -15.27
N ALA A 14 -33.16 38.04 -14.46
CA ALA A 14 -31.81 38.19 -13.98
C ALA A 14 -31.34 37.00 -13.09
N PHE A 15 -32.24 36.47 -12.27
CA PHE A 15 -31.94 35.29 -11.44
C PHE A 15 -31.80 34.02 -12.26
N LEU A 16 -32.56 33.88 -13.37
CA LEU A 16 -32.44 32.76 -14.31
C LEU A 16 -31.10 32.79 -15.10
N LEU A 17 -30.60 33.98 -15.42
CA LEU A 17 -29.33 34.15 -16.14
C LEU A 17 -28.10 33.95 -15.24
N LEU A 18 -28.21 34.19 -13.93
CA LEU A 18 -27.14 33.91 -12.96
C LEU A 18 -27.03 32.41 -12.55
N GLY A 19 -28.05 31.61 -12.85
CA GLY A 19 -28.09 30.19 -12.50
C GLY A 19 -27.43 29.26 -13.53
N ILE A 20 -26.97 29.76 -14.68
CA ILE A 20 -26.26 28.96 -15.68
C ILE A 20 -24.75 29.21 -15.51
N SER A 21 -24.23 28.77 -14.36
CA SER A 21 -22.80 28.47 -14.28
C SER A 21 -22.56 27.23 -15.15
N PRO A 22 -21.80 27.31 -16.25
CA PRO A 22 -21.42 26.08 -16.95
C PRO A 22 -20.62 25.25 -15.94
N LEU A 23 -21.12 24.07 -15.62
CA LEU A 23 -20.40 23.04 -14.88
C LEU A 23 -19.24 22.55 -15.76
N TRP A 24 -18.19 23.36 -15.88
CA TRP A 24 -16.93 22.98 -16.53
C TRP A 24 -16.06 22.20 -15.55
N ALA A 25 -16.65 21.27 -14.83
CA ALA A 25 -15.94 20.23 -14.13
C ALA A 25 -16.03 18.92 -14.92
N GLN A 26 -15.80 18.96 -16.22
CA GLN A 26 -15.27 17.82 -16.94
C GLN A 26 -13.77 17.84 -16.71
N GLU A 27 -13.31 17.19 -15.64
CA GLU A 27 -11.97 16.65 -15.57
C GLU A 27 -11.72 15.94 -16.90
N GLU A 28 -10.78 16.45 -17.70
CA GLU A 28 -10.35 15.75 -18.93
C GLU A 28 -10.08 14.32 -18.52
N ALA A 29 -10.91 13.41 -18.98
CA ALA A 29 -10.68 11.99 -18.84
C ALA A 29 -9.45 11.69 -19.71
N GLY A 30 -8.27 11.92 -19.13
CA GLY A 30 -7.00 11.63 -19.79
C GLY A 30 -7.06 10.19 -20.30
N ASN A 31 -6.66 9.99 -21.53
CA ASN A 31 -6.53 8.66 -22.08
C ASN A 31 -5.56 7.86 -21.21
N TYR A 32 -5.93 6.66 -20.87
CA TYR A 32 -5.12 5.74 -20.09
C TYR A 32 -5.02 4.42 -20.83
N PHE A 33 -3.83 3.85 -20.83
CA PHE A 33 -3.67 2.45 -21.20
C PHE A 33 -3.43 1.61 -19.93
N THR A 34 -3.65 0.31 -20.04
CA THR A 34 -3.55 -0.60 -18.93
C THR A 34 -2.58 -1.73 -19.26
N ILE A 35 -1.56 -1.89 -18.44
CA ILE A 35 -0.64 -3.03 -18.51
C ILE A 35 -1.18 -4.09 -17.56
N THR A 36 -1.39 -5.30 -18.06
CA THR A 36 -1.84 -6.43 -17.25
C THR A 36 -0.87 -7.59 -17.36
N GLY A 37 -0.85 -8.43 -16.33
CA GLY A 37 -0.02 -9.62 -16.38
C GLY A 37 -0.11 -10.46 -15.11
N ILE A 38 0.68 -11.54 -15.13
CA ILE A 38 0.82 -12.47 -14.02
C ILE A 38 2.29 -12.66 -13.67
N VAL A 39 2.59 -12.64 -12.37
CA VAL A 39 3.94 -12.90 -11.86
C VAL A 39 4.03 -14.31 -11.30
N LYS A 40 5.07 -15.04 -11.68
CA LYS A 40 5.30 -16.43 -11.30
C LYS A 40 6.74 -16.67 -10.86
N ASN A 41 6.91 -17.60 -9.94
CA ASN A 41 8.22 -18.14 -9.58
C ASN A 41 8.78 -18.97 -10.77
N LYS A 42 10.02 -18.73 -11.15
CA LYS A 42 10.66 -19.38 -12.31
C LYS A 42 10.89 -20.87 -12.09
N ASP A 43 11.20 -21.29 -10.87
CA ASP A 43 11.58 -22.67 -10.55
C ASP A 43 10.35 -23.58 -10.43
N ASN A 44 9.38 -23.17 -9.60
CA ASN A 44 8.22 -24.02 -9.28
C ASN A 44 6.93 -23.58 -9.98
N LYS A 45 6.98 -22.51 -10.81
CA LYS A 45 5.86 -21.97 -11.62
C LYS A 45 4.65 -21.49 -10.79
N ARG A 46 4.79 -21.40 -9.46
CA ARG A 46 3.72 -20.89 -8.59
C ARG A 46 3.49 -19.40 -8.86
N LYS A 47 2.25 -19.01 -8.78
CA LYS A 47 1.82 -17.61 -8.83
C LYS A 47 2.31 -16.88 -7.58
N LEU A 48 2.79 -15.65 -7.73
CA LEU A 48 3.32 -14.84 -6.63
C LEU A 48 2.37 -13.70 -6.32
N GLU A 49 1.83 -13.70 -5.11
CA GLU A 49 1.03 -12.60 -4.56
C GLU A 49 1.92 -11.53 -3.92
N ASN A 50 1.40 -10.31 -3.77
CA ASN A 50 2.08 -9.18 -3.12
C ASN A 50 3.42 -8.78 -3.77
N VAL A 51 3.61 -9.11 -5.04
CA VAL A 51 4.76 -8.65 -5.83
C VAL A 51 4.54 -7.19 -6.21
N ASN A 52 5.51 -6.34 -5.93
CA ASN A 52 5.51 -4.95 -6.37
C ASN A 52 5.85 -4.88 -7.86
N VAL A 53 5.04 -4.17 -8.64
CA VAL A 53 5.23 -3.89 -10.07
C VAL A 53 5.16 -2.40 -10.25
N SER A 54 6.26 -1.76 -10.65
CA SER A 54 6.37 -0.31 -10.76
C SER A 54 7.04 0.13 -12.05
N VAL A 55 6.85 1.39 -12.38
CA VAL A 55 7.58 2.06 -13.48
C VAL A 55 8.83 2.71 -12.89
N PRO A 56 10.04 2.32 -13.33
CA PRO A 56 11.27 2.83 -12.79
C PRO A 56 11.35 4.37 -12.82
N GLY A 57 11.79 4.95 -11.71
CA GLY A 57 11.97 6.41 -11.60
C GLY A 57 10.68 7.21 -11.42
N THR A 58 9.53 6.53 -11.22
CA THR A 58 8.23 7.16 -10.98
C THR A 58 7.59 6.60 -9.72
N ASN A 59 6.48 7.21 -9.29
CA ASN A 59 5.62 6.68 -8.24
C ASN A 59 4.43 5.86 -8.78
N ILE A 60 4.50 5.45 -10.05
CA ILE A 60 3.47 4.63 -10.69
C ILE A 60 3.76 3.16 -10.40
N GLY A 61 2.87 2.50 -9.69
CA GLY A 61 3.02 1.08 -9.33
C GLY A 61 1.73 0.43 -8.89
N THR A 62 1.79 -0.89 -8.77
CA THR A 62 0.72 -1.76 -8.27
C THR A 62 1.34 -2.98 -7.60
N VAL A 63 0.50 -3.82 -6.99
CA VAL A 63 0.92 -5.12 -6.43
C VAL A 63 0.07 -6.24 -7.01
N THR A 64 0.65 -7.44 -7.11
CA THR A 64 -0.11 -8.62 -7.55
C THR A 64 -1.13 -9.05 -6.50
N ASN A 65 -2.27 -9.55 -6.96
CA ASN A 65 -3.29 -10.15 -6.09
C ASN A 65 -2.93 -11.60 -5.71
N ALA A 66 -3.82 -12.28 -4.97
CA ALA A 66 -3.63 -13.68 -4.55
C ALA A 66 -3.48 -14.68 -5.71
N ASP A 67 -3.91 -14.29 -6.92
CA ASP A 67 -3.73 -15.07 -8.14
C ASP A 67 -2.44 -14.70 -8.90
N GLY A 68 -1.60 -13.86 -8.31
CA GLY A 68 -0.38 -13.36 -8.94
C GLY A 68 -0.63 -12.39 -10.09
N VAL A 69 -1.86 -11.91 -10.25
CA VAL A 69 -2.26 -11.02 -11.36
C VAL A 69 -2.11 -9.57 -10.93
N PHE A 70 -1.59 -8.74 -11.82
CA PHE A 70 -1.53 -7.29 -11.66
C PHE A 70 -2.24 -6.55 -12.79
N SER A 71 -2.64 -5.32 -12.50
CA SER A 71 -3.18 -4.38 -13.48
C SER A 71 -2.63 -2.99 -13.13
N LEU A 72 -1.88 -2.40 -14.02
CA LEU A 72 -1.24 -1.10 -13.87
C LEU A 72 -1.83 -0.14 -14.90
N LYS A 73 -2.49 0.90 -14.43
CA LYS A 73 -3.12 1.91 -15.27
C LYS A 73 -2.23 3.14 -15.37
N ILE A 74 -1.92 3.57 -16.59
CA ILE A 74 -0.94 4.59 -16.88
C ILE A 74 -1.56 5.63 -17.81
N LYS A 75 -1.20 6.91 -17.61
CA LYS A 75 -1.64 7.96 -18.54
C LYS A 75 -0.94 7.82 -19.88
N ASP A 76 -1.68 8.01 -20.96
CA ASP A 76 -1.20 7.89 -22.35
C ASP A 76 -0.09 8.91 -22.71
N THR A 77 0.04 9.94 -21.87
CA THR A 77 1.09 10.97 -22.03
C THR A 77 2.46 10.52 -21.52
N GLU A 78 2.56 9.37 -20.85
CA GLU A 78 3.80 8.89 -20.24
C GLU A 78 4.48 7.84 -21.11
N THR A 79 5.72 8.09 -21.49
CA THR A 79 6.54 7.11 -22.23
C THR A 79 7.17 6.13 -21.24
N ILE A 80 6.73 4.87 -21.28
CA ILE A 80 7.21 3.83 -20.39
C ILE A 80 8.12 2.88 -21.14
N LEU A 81 9.36 2.77 -20.68
CA LEU A 81 10.37 1.92 -21.28
C LEU A 81 10.37 0.50 -20.71
N GLY A 82 9.82 0.32 -19.52
CA GLY A 82 9.80 -0.99 -18.83
C GLY A 82 9.14 -0.94 -17.48
N LEU A 83 9.07 -2.12 -16.86
CA LEU A 83 8.59 -2.32 -15.48
C LEU A 83 9.73 -2.85 -14.63
N GLU A 84 9.75 -2.46 -13.37
CA GLU A 84 10.54 -3.06 -12.32
C GLU A 84 9.63 -3.90 -11.42
N VAL A 85 10.08 -5.13 -11.13
CA VAL A 85 9.31 -6.10 -10.36
C VAL A 85 10.16 -6.59 -9.20
N SER A 86 9.67 -6.41 -7.98
CA SER A 86 10.37 -6.79 -6.75
C SER A 86 9.48 -7.57 -5.80
N HIS A 87 10.07 -8.51 -5.08
CA HIS A 87 9.41 -9.32 -4.05
C HIS A 87 10.44 -9.85 -3.05
N ILE A 88 10.05 -9.95 -1.78
CA ILE A 88 10.90 -10.50 -0.73
C ILE A 88 11.32 -11.92 -1.08
N GLY A 89 12.61 -12.23 -0.98
CA GLY A 89 13.16 -13.55 -1.30
C GLY A 89 13.38 -13.82 -2.79
N TYR A 90 13.28 -12.80 -3.65
CA TYR A 90 13.49 -12.89 -5.09
C TYR A 90 14.47 -11.84 -5.57
N LEU A 91 15.14 -12.11 -6.68
CA LEU A 91 15.92 -11.11 -7.38
C LEU A 91 14.98 -10.14 -8.10
N ASN A 92 15.31 -8.84 -8.03
CA ASN A 92 14.57 -7.84 -8.79
C ASN A 92 14.66 -8.13 -10.29
N SER A 93 13.55 -7.98 -10.98
CA SER A 93 13.43 -8.22 -12.41
C SER A 93 13.03 -6.93 -13.13
N GLN A 94 13.69 -6.65 -14.23
CA GLN A 94 13.30 -5.56 -15.13
C GLN A 94 12.72 -6.14 -16.42
N VAL A 95 11.57 -5.63 -16.83
CA VAL A 95 10.84 -6.07 -18.01
C VAL A 95 10.81 -4.91 -19.01
N SER A 96 11.51 -5.05 -20.14
CA SER A 96 11.43 -4.07 -21.22
C SER A 96 10.07 -4.13 -21.91
N LEU A 97 9.49 -2.97 -22.20
CA LEU A 97 8.25 -2.82 -22.96
C LEU A 97 8.46 -2.22 -24.36
N LYS A 98 9.71 -1.86 -24.71
CA LYS A 98 10.05 -1.13 -25.94
C LYS A 98 9.60 -1.82 -27.23
N ASP A 99 9.64 -3.16 -27.25
CA ASP A 99 9.39 -3.97 -28.44
C ASP A 99 8.07 -4.75 -28.34
N LYS A 100 7.20 -4.40 -27.38
CA LYS A 100 5.93 -5.09 -27.18
C LYS A 100 4.79 -4.27 -27.77
N GLU A 101 4.22 -4.79 -28.85
CA GLU A 101 3.00 -4.23 -29.45
C GLU A 101 1.78 -4.41 -28.54
N ASP A 102 1.79 -5.46 -27.71
CA ASP A 102 0.74 -5.75 -26.75
C ASP A 102 1.33 -5.86 -25.32
N VAL A 103 0.86 -5.00 -24.45
CA VAL A 103 1.23 -4.96 -23.01
C VAL A 103 0.17 -5.60 -22.12
N SER A 104 -0.79 -6.28 -22.71
CA SER A 104 -1.76 -7.10 -22.00
C SER A 104 -1.23 -8.52 -21.79
N ASP A 105 -1.69 -9.15 -20.70
CA ASP A 105 -1.40 -10.56 -20.35
C ASP A 105 0.10 -10.94 -20.27
N LEU A 106 0.94 -10.02 -19.77
CA LEU A 106 2.35 -10.28 -19.55
C LEU A 106 2.56 -11.42 -18.56
N THR A 107 3.45 -12.34 -18.87
CA THR A 107 3.94 -13.32 -17.89
C THR A 107 5.35 -12.93 -17.47
N ILE A 108 5.51 -12.63 -16.17
CA ILE A 108 6.79 -12.23 -15.58
C ILE A 108 7.28 -13.36 -14.68
N TRP A 109 8.54 -13.76 -14.88
CA TRP A 109 9.18 -14.83 -14.13
C TRP A 109 10.19 -14.25 -13.17
N MET A 110 9.98 -14.42 -11.88
CA MET A 110 10.94 -14.03 -10.85
C MET A 110 11.80 -15.21 -10.43
N LEU A 111 13.10 -14.97 -10.35
CA LEU A 111 14.06 -15.94 -9.83
C LEU A 111 14.11 -15.80 -8.31
N PRO A 112 13.94 -16.90 -7.56
CA PRO A 112 14.27 -16.88 -6.14
C PRO A 112 15.69 -16.36 -5.95
N ALA A 113 15.89 -15.45 -5.00
CA ALA A 113 17.22 -15.04 -4.63
C ALA A 113 17.93 -16.26 -4.01
N PRO A 114 19.09 -16.68 -4.52
CA PRO A 114 19.84 -17.69 -3.82
C PRO A 114 20.17 -17.14 -2.43
N ASN A 115 20.05 -17.98 -1.41
CA ASN A 115 20.63 -17.70 -0.11
C ASN A 115 22.16 -17.71 -0.30
N LEU A 116 22.68 -16.63 -0.89
CA LEU A 116 24.11 -16.42 -0.89
C LEU A 116 24.46 -16.24 0.57
N LEU A 117 25.17 -17.22 1.09
CA LEU A 117 25.91 -17.15 2.35
C LEU A 117 26.99 -16.07 2.19
N SER A 118 26.59 -14.83 1.98
CA SER A 118 27.45 -13.69 2.25
C SER A 118 27.73 -13.78 3.73
N GLU A 119 29.00 -13.75 4.08
CA GLU A 119 29.60 -13.80 5.42
C GLU A 119 28.55 -13.44 6.47
N ILE A 120 27.92 -14.46 7.05
CA ILE A 120 26.98 -14.28 8.13
C ILE A 120 27.87 -13.79 9.27
N VAL A 121 27.85 -12.48 9.51
CA VAL A 121 28.26 -11.96 10.80
C VAL A 121 27.34 -12.64 11.78
N ILE A 122 27.83 -13.71 12.41
CA ILE A 122 27.10 -14.46 13.42
C ILE A 122 26.97 -13.49 14.60
N PHE A 123 25.91 -12.70 14.57
CA PHE A 123 25.45 -12.05 15.80
C PHE A 123 24.96 -13.15 16.71
N GLY A 124 25.81 -14.08 17.12
CA GLY A 124 25.46 -15.18 18.01
C GLY A 124 23.93 -15.28 18.27
N ASN A 125 23.37 -16.18 18.86
CA ASN A 125 21.93 -16.41 18.99
C ASN A 125 21.15 -15.26 19.72
N ASN A 126 21.54 -13.97 19.50
CA ASN A 126 21.00 -12.80 20.17
C ASN A 126 19.99 -12.04 19.26
N ALA A 127 18.87 -12.69 18.93
CA ALA A 127 17.78 -12.08 18.20
C ALA A 127 17.26 -10.79 18.85
N ARG A 128 17.18 -10.80 20.18
CA ARG A 128 16.74 -9.62 20.95
C ARG A 128 17.72 -8.46 20.78
N GLY A 129 19.03 -8.69 20.83
CA GLY A 129 20.04 -7.66 20.64
C GLY A 129 19.96 -6.99 19.27
N LEU A 130 19.60 -7.74 18.20
CA LEU A 130 19.34 -7.17 16.89
C LEU A 130 18.14 -6.21 16.90
N VAL A 131 17.06 -6.55 17.60
CA VAL A 131 15.89 -5.67 17.74
C VAL A 131 16.24 -4.43 18.56
N GLU A 132 16.99 -4.57 19.65
CA GLU A 132 17.48 -3.44 20.45
C GLU A 132 18.33 -2.47 19.61
N GLU A 133 19.23 -3.00 18.79
CA GLU A 133 20.04 -2.22 17.85
C GLU A 133 19.16 -1.51 16.80
N ALA A 134 18.18 -2.19 16.24
CA ALA A 134 17.25 -1.61 15.29
C ALA A 134 16.47 -0.43 15.92
N ILE A 135 15.97 -0.59 17.16
CA ILE A 135 15.26 0.47 17.89
C ILE A 135 16.16 1.69 18.10
N LYS A 136 17.42 1.47 18.52
CA LYS A 136 18.41 2.55 18.72
C LYS A 136 18.69 3.32 17.44
N LYS A 137 18.58 2.66 16.28
CA LYS A 137 18.83 3.27 14.96
C LYS A 137 17.60 3.94 14.33
N ILE A 138 16.41 3.83 14.92
CA ILE A 138 15.21 4.52 14.41
C ILE A 138 15.46 6.02 14.19
N PRO A 139 16.06 6.80 15.12
CA PRO A 139 16.28 8.22 14.91
C PRO A 139 17.25 8.56 13.77
N VAL A 140 18.07 7.59 13.34
CA VAL A 140 19.05 7.76 12.26
C VAL A 140 18.49 7.30 10.93
N ASN A 141 17.71 6.21 10.95
CA ASN A 141 17.22 5.54 9.74
C ASN A 141 15.88 6.09 9.23
N TYR A 142 15.12 6.77 10.09
CA TYR A 142 13.81 7.30 9.75
C TYR A 142 13.84 8.83 9.73
N SER A 143 12.92 9.40 8.96
CA SER A 143 12.88 10.85 8.73
C SER A 143 12.66 11.63 10.02
N VAL A 144 13.47 12.69 10.18
CA VAL A 144 13.32 13.70 11.24
C VAL A 144 12.41 14.85 10.84
N ASP A 145 12.03 14.92 9.56
CA ASP A 145 11.13 15.93 9.00
C ASP A 145 9.77 15.35 8.64
N LYS A 146 8.82 16.24 8.39
CA LYS A 146 7.52 15.86 7.84
C LYS A 146 7.67 15.36 6.41
N ASN A 147 6.95 14.28 6.08
CA ASN A 147 6.95 13.68 4.76
C ASN A 147 5.53 13.64 4.18
N LEU A 148 5.45 13.79 2.87
CA LEU A 148 4.25 13.49 2.11
C LEU A 148 4.52 12.23 1.28
N LEU A 149 3.76 11.18 1.55
CA LEU A 149 3.85 9.89 0.87
C LEU A 149 2.61 9.68 0.03
N THR A 150 2.76 9.36 -1.25
CA THR A 150 1.66 8.86 -2.06
C THR A 150 1.70 7.34 -2.05
N ALA A 151 0.59 6.72 -1.67
CA ALA A 151 0.51 5.28 -1.49
C ALA A 151 -0.73 4.69 -2.17
N PHE A 152 -0.62 3.43 -2.56
CA PHE A 152 -1.74 2.61 -2.99
C PHE A 152 -2.25 1.79 -1.81
N TYR A 153 -3.51 1.99 -1.47
CA TYR A 153 -4.21 1.24 -0.44
C TYR A 153 -5.12 0.19 -1.07
N ARG A 154 -5.05 -1.04 -0.56
CA ARG A 154 -5.99 -2.10 -0.91
C ARG A 154 -6.45 -2.82 0.34
N GLU A 155 -7.75 -2.96 0.49
CA GLU A 155 -8.41 -3.76 1.52
C GLU A 155 -9.29 -4.80 0.86
N THR A 156 -9.16 -6.04 1.30
CA THR A 156 -9.98 -7.15 0.81
C THR A 156 -10.68 -7.83 1.95
N VAL A 157 -11.97 -8.09 1.77
CA VAL A 157 -12.75 -8.92 2.70
C VAL A 157 -13.15 -10.19 1.98
N GLN A 158 -12.79 -11.33 2.56
CA GLN A 158 -13.07 -12.64 1.99
C GLN A 158 -13.96 -13.47 2.90
N LYS A 159 -14.83 -14.28 2.30
CA LYS A 159 -15.62 -15.33 2.95
C LYS A 159 -15.49 -16.61 2.15
N ARG A 160 -15.00 -17.68 2.78
CA ARG A 160 -14.80 -18.99 2.12
C ARG A 160 -14.04 -18.86 0.79
N ARG A 161 -12.90 -18.15 0.79
CA ARG A 161 -12.04 -17.90 -0.39
C ARG A 161 -12.65 -17.06 -1.52
N ARG A 162 -13.81 -16.43 -1.29
CA ARG A 162 -14.40 -15.49 -2.26
C ARG A 162 -14.32 -14.07 -1.73
N TYR A 163 -13.96 -13.15 -2.60
CA TYR A 163 -13.98 -11.74 -2.26
C TYR A 163 -15.42 -11.25 -2.10
N ILE A 164 -15.72 -10.68 -0.93
CA ILE A 164 -16.98 -10.02 -0.65
C ILE A 164 -16.87 -8.53 -0.93
N SER A 165 -15.76 -7.95 -0.57
CA SER A 165 -15.44 -6.54 -0.78
C SER A 165 -13.98 -6.38 -1.14
N VAL A 166 -13.72 -5.54 -2.13
CA VAL A 166 -12.39 -5.05 -2.47
C VAL A 166 -12.47 -3.53 -2.51
N SER A 167 -11.72 -2.87 -1.64
CA SER A 167 -11.58 -1.41 -1.62
C SER A 167 -10.16 -1.06 -2.04
N GLU A 168 -10.02 -0.16 -2.98
CA GLU A 168 -8.74 0.32 -3.47
C GLU A 168 -8.73 1.84 -3.50
N ALA A 169 -7.59 2.42 -3.19
CA ALA A 169 -7.44 3.86 -3.18
C ALA A 169 -6.00 4.30 -3.47
N VAL A 170 -5.87 5.46 -4.10
CA VAL A 170 -4.64 6.26 -4.07
C VAL A 170 -4.83 7.27 -2.95
N ILE A 171 -3.89 7.30 -2.04
CA ILE A 171 -3.94 8.13 -0.85
C ILE A 171 -2.65 8.94 -0.71
N ASP A 172 -2.76 10.14 -0.19
CA ASP A 172 -1.63 10.90 0.31
C ASP A 172 -1.60 10.80 1.83
N VAL A 173 -0.45 10.45 2.37
CA VAL A 173 -0.20 10.35 3.80
C VAL A 173 0.77 11.45 4.19
N SER A 174 0.25 12.48 4.88
CA SER A 174 1.07 13.50 5.52
C SER A 174 1.58 12.94 6.84
N LYS A 175 2.82 12.52 6.85
CA LYS A 175 3.49 11.90 7.98
C LYS A 175 4.30 12.93 8.75
N THR A 176 4.08 13.05 10.05
CA THR A 176 4.94 13.86 10.94
C THR A 176 6.28 13.15 11.12
N ALA A 177 7.28 13.86 11.66
CA ALA A 177 8.58 13.27 11.98
C ALA A 177 8.46 12.00 12.83
N TYR A 178 9.37 11.06 12.67
CA TYR A 178 9.38 9.84 13.49
C TYR A 178 9.78 10.05 14.95
N SER A 179 10.29 11.25 15.28
CA SER A 179 10.45 11.70 16.66
C SER A 179 9.12 11.98 17.35
N ASP A 180 8.09 12.34 16.59
CA ASP A 180 6.70 12.42 17.06
C ASP A 180 6.10 11.00 17.00
N ARG A 181 6.04 10.34 18.15
CA ARG A 181 5.59 8.96 18.29
C ARG A 181 4.07 8.81 18.44
N GLU A 182 3.32 9.83 18.05
CA GLU A 182 1.87 9.85 18.10
C GLU A 182 1.27 9.68 16.70
N PRO A 183 0.79 8.47 16.33
CA PRO A 183 0.24 8.22 15.00
C PRO A 183 -0.96 9.07 14.64
N SER A 184 -1.73 9.53 15.64
CA SER A 184 -2.92 10.37 15.42
C SER A 184 -2.59 11.74 14.81
N ASN A 185 -1.32 12.17 14.85
CA ASN A 185 -0.85 13.41 14.23
C ASN A 185 -0.63 13.27 12.72
N ASP A 186 -0.56 12.05 12.21
CA ASP A 186 -0.52 11.79 10.76
C ASP A 186 -1.90 12.01 10.13
N ARG A 187 -1.95 12.30 8.85
CA ARG A 187 -3.19 12.55 8.11
C ARG A 187 -3.20 11.76 6.82
N VAL A 188 -4.32 11.12 6.52
CA VAL A 188 -4.55 10.44 5.25
C VAL A 188 -5.58 11.22 4.46
N GLN A 189 -5.24 11.53 3.22
CA GLN A 189 -6.13 12.16 2.25
C GLN A 189 -6.38 11.20 1.08
N LEU A 190 -7.66 10.92 0.83
CA LEU A 190 -8.07 10.11 -0.31
C LEU A 190 -8.00 10.96 -1.59
N GLN A 191 -7.19 10.54 -2.54
CA GLN A 191 -7.11 11.17 -3.86
C GLN A 191 -8.10 10.55 -4.83
N LYS A 192 -8.09 9.21 -4.92
CA LYS A 192 -8.99 8.46 -5.78
C LYS A 192 -9.24 7.08 -5.18
N GLY A 193 -10.45 6.59 -5.29
CA GLY A 193 -10.77 5.27 -4.76
C GLY A 193 -11.87 4.57 -5.55
N ARG A 194 -11.90 3.24 -5.40
CA ARG A 194 -13.00 2.41 -5.90
C ARG A 194 -13.31 1.32 -4.89
N ARG A 195 -14.55 0.90 -4.87
CA ARG A 195 -15.01 -0.23 -4.06
C ARG A 195 -15.85 -1.17 -4.90
N LEU A 196 -15.49 -2.44 -4.86
CA LEU A 196 -16.24 -3.53 -5.48
C LEU A 196 -16.89 -4.36 -4.36
N LEU A 197 -18.18 -4.58 -4.47
CA LEU A 197 -18.95 -5.40 -3.51
C LEU A 197 -19.50 -6.61 -4.24
N SER A 198 -19.55 -7.75 -3.56
CA SER A 198 -20.25 -8.92 -4.07
C SER A 198 -21.76 -8.58 -4.24
N PRO A 199 -22.36 -8.91 -5.40
CA PRO A 199 -23.80 -8.68 -5.64
C PRO A 199 -24.69 -9.67 -4.87
N LYS A 200 -24.12 -10.70 -4.22
CA LYS A 200 -24.89 -11.75 -3.55
C LYS A 200 -25.32 -11.30 -2.15
N THR A 201 -26.60 -11.29 -1.89
CA THR A 201 -27.20 -11.00 -0.57
C THR A 201 -26.71 -11.94 0.53
N SER A 202 -26.33 -13.19 0.19
CA SER A 202 -25.74 -14.15 1.14
C SER A 202 -24.32 -13.83 1.57
N ASP A 203 -23.67 -12.86 0.94
CA ASP A 203 -22.29 -12.45 1.21
C ASP A 203 -22.21 -11.33 2.26
N THR A 204 -23.29 -11.13 3.03
CA THR A 204 -23.24 -10.23 4.20
C THR A 204 -22.36 -10.79 5.29
N LEU A 205 -21.61 -9.91 5.92
CA LEU A 205 -20.82 -10.25 7.12
C LEU A 205 -21.70 -10.14 8.36
N ALA A 206 -21.62 -11.14 9.25
CA ALA A 206 -22.29 -11.09 10.55
C ALA A 206 -21.71 -10.03 11.48
N VAL A 207 -20.46 -9.60 11.22
CA VAL A 207 -19.72 -8.62 12.01
C VAL A 207 -19.31 -7.47 11.09
N LYS A 208 -19.47 -6.24 11.57
CA LYS A 208 -18.98 -5.05 10.87
C LYS A 208 -17.46 -5.04 10.90
N VAL A 209 -16.84 -5.12 9.74
CA VAL A 209 -15.40 -4.92 9.62
C VAL A 209 -15.11 -3.42 9.60
N VAL A 210 -14.34 -2.96 10.57
CA VAL A 210 -13.81 -1.59 10.60
C VAL A 210 -12.48 -1.61 9.88
N GLY A 211 -12.38 -0.85 8.81
CA GLY A 211 -11.18 -0.74 7.97
C GLY A 211 -11.09 0.65 7.36
N GLY A 212 -10.25 0.77 6.38
CA GLY A 212 -10.04 2.02 5.64
C GLY A 212 -8.61 2.54 5.75
N PRO A 213 -8.25 3.49 4.87
CA PRO A 213 -6.87 3.96 4.76
C PRO A 213 -6.31 4.58 6.05
N ASN A 214 -7.16 5.18 6.88
CA ASN A 214 -6.74 5.74 8.17
C ASN A 214 -6.19 4.68 9.14
N LEU A 215 -6.62 3.42 9.03
CA LEU A 215 -6.11 2.35 9.88
C LEU A 215 -4.62 2.08 9.62
N SER A 216 -4.14 2.33 8.40
CA SER A 216 -2.74 2.09 8.03
C SER A 216 -1.75 2.94 8.84
N ILE A 217 -2.15 4.12 9.32
CA ILE A 217 -1.28 4.97 10.16
C ILE A 217 -0.97 4.28 11.50
N TYR A 218 -1.97 3.64 12.09
CA TYR A 218 -1.82 2.96 13.38
C TYR A 218 -1.06 1.63 13.29
N LEU A 219 -0.92 1.08 12.07
CA LEU A 219 -0.13 -0.13 11.82
C LEU A 219 1.37 0.17 11.67
N ASP A 220 1.78 1.43 11.66
CA ASP A 220 3.19 1.80 11.68
C ASP A 220 3.79 1.53 13.06
N ILE A 221 4.34 0.34 13.23
CA ILE A 221 4.94 -0.11 14.49
C ILE A 221 6.18 0.68 14.91
N VAL A 222 6.84 1.37 13.97
CA VAL A 222 7.99 2.22 14.27
C VAL A 222 7.55 3.53 14.91
N LYS A 223 6.48 4.11 14.39
CA LYS A 223 5.95 5.38 14.88
C LYS A 223 5.09 5.21 16.13
N ASN A 224 4.37 4.11 16.21
CA ASN A 224 3.52 3.82 17.36
C ASN A 224 4.39 3.35 18.54
N GLY A 225 4.58 4.23 19.53
CA GLY A 225 5.45 4.01 20.68
C GLY A 225 5.02 2.88 21.62
N ASP A 226 3.75 2.50 21.59
CA ASP A 226 3.20 1.48 22.48
C ASP A 226 3.27 0.07 21.89
N THR A 227 4.07 -0.11 20.83
CA THR A 227 4.19 -1.38 20.13
C THR A 227 5.44 -2.15 20.46
N LEU A 228 5.66 -3.26 19.72
CA LEU A 228 6.83 -4.12 19.79
C LEU A 228 8.18 -3.37 19.75
N LEU A 229 8.29 -2.29 18.96
CA LEU A 229 9.53 -1.53 18.79
C LEU A 229 9.71 -0.44 19.87
N SER A 230 9.42 -0.79 21.11
CA SER A 230 9.73 -0.02 22.31
C SER A 230 10.64 -0.85 23.22
N MET A 231 11.73 -0.25 23.73
CA MET A 231 12.68 -0.93 24.63
C MET A 231 11.99 -1.54 25.86
N GLU A 232 10.95 -0.87 26.33
CA GLU A 232 10.18 -1.28 27.52
C GLU A 232 9.38 -2.57 27.26
N ASN A 233 8.86 -2.70 26.03
CA ASN A 233 7.99 -3.81 25.64
C ASN A 233 8.73 -5.08 25.22
N LEU A 234 10.03 -5.02 24.97
CA LEU A 234 10.80 -6.19 24.50
C LEU A 234 10.74 -7.39 25.46
N ASN A 235 10.55 -7.15 26.75
CA ASN A 235 10.44 -8.21 27.75
C ASN A 235 9.18 -9.08 27.61
N TYR A 236 8.17 -8.59 26.90
CA TYR A 236 6.91 -9.31 26.68
C TYR A 236 6.95 -10.25 25.48
N TYR A 237 8.08 -10.28 24.74
CA TYR A 237 8.20 -11.05 23.52
C TYR A 237 9.41 -12.00 23.56
N ASP A 238 9.27 -13.14 22.90
CA ASP A 238 10.37 -14.02 22.51
C ASP A 238 10.75 -13.71 21.07
N PHE A 239 12.06 -13.64 20.82
CA PHE A 239 12.62 -13.31 19.51
C PHE A 239 13.45 -14.48 18.98
N HIS A 240 13.35 -14.79 17.68
CA HIS A 240 14.12 -15.81 17.01
C HIS A 240 14.69 -15.27 15.71
N ILE A 241 15.96 -15.62 15.40
CA ILE A 241 16.55 -15.32 14.12
C ILE A 241 16.09 -16.39 13.15
N GLU A 242 15.50 -15.95 12.04
CA GLU A 242 15.09 -16.79 10.93
C GLU A 242 16.15 -16.77 9.82
N GLU A 243 15.94 -17.56 8.76
CA GLU A 243 16.79 -17.51 7.59
C GLU A 243 16.75 -16.10 6.97
N PRO A 244 17.94 -15.54 6.63
CA PRO A 244 17.99 -14.21 6.01
C PRO A 244 17.32 -14.22 4.65
N VAL A 245 16.74 -13.09 4.25
CA VAL A 245 16.09 -12.93 2.95
C VAL A 245 16.77 -11.86 2.12
N ASN A 246 16.69 -11.99 0.80
CA ASN A 246 17.10 -10.93 -0.10
C ASN A 246 15.92 -9.95 -0.30
N LEU A 247 16.20 -8.67 -0.08
CA LEU A 247 15.29 -7.57 -0.38
C LEU A 247 16.07 -6.50 -1.12
N ASP A 248 15.63 -6.15 -2.31
CA ASP A 248 16.29 -5.15 -3.17
C ASP A 248 17.80 -5.42 -3.36
N ASN A 249 18.14 -6.68 -3.66
CA ASN A 249 19.52 -7.18 -3.82
C ASN A 249 20.42 -6.99 -2.59
N ARG A 250 19.83 -6.86 -1.41
CA ARG A 250 20.52 -6.80 -0.12
C ARG A 250 20.02 -7.90 0.79
N MET A 251 20.96 -8.62 1.43
CA MET A 251 20.60 -9.59 2.46
C MET A 251 20.11 -8.87 3.71
N GLN A 252 18.95 -9.30 4.20
CA GLN A 252 18.32 -8.76 5.41
C GLN A 252 18.23 -9.85 6.47
N TYR A 253 18.51 -9.50 7.72
CA TYR A 253 18.20 -10.37 8.85
C TYR A 253 16.70 -10.38 9.08
N VAL A 254 16.17 -11.57 9.30
CA VAL A 254 14.77 -11.77 9.66
C VAL A 254 14.69 -12.19 11.12
N VAL A 255 13.96 -11.42 11.90
CA VAL A 255 13.69 -11.75 13.31
C VAL A 255 12.20 -11.96 13.46
N SER A 256 11.80 -13.18 13.79
CA SER A 256 10.43 -13.46 14.19
C SER A 256 10.25 -13.18 15.68
N PHE A 257 9.02 -12.89 16.06
CA PHE A 257 8.67 -12.64 17.46
C PHE A 257 7.30 -13.20 17.79
N ARG A 258 7.09 -13.53 19.06
CA ARG A 258 5.79 -13.92 19.60
C ARG A 258 5.63 -13.39 21.02
N PRO A 259 4.41 -13.01 21.46
CA PRO A 259 4.15 -12.66 22.83
C PRO A 259 4.43 -13.83 23.78
N ARG A 260 5.06 -13.57 24.91
CA ARG A 260 5.29 -14.57 25.97
C ARG A 260 4.01 -14.98 26.68
N VAL A 261 3.05 -14.05 26.74
CA VAL A 261 1.75 -14.28 27.39
C VAL A 261 0.66 -14.12 26.35
N SER A 262 -0.35 -14.97 26.39
CA SER A 262 -1.50 -14.80 25.50
C SER A 262 -2.10 -13.42 25.73
N LEU A 263 -2.23 -12.63 24.67
CA LEU A 263 -2.84 -11.28 24.68
C LEU A 263 -4.23 -11.24 25.35
N MET A 264 -4.90 -12.39 25.48
CA MET A 264 -6.17 -12.50 26.20
C MET A 264 -6.05 -12.16 27.69
N TYR A 265 -4.88 -12.34 28.32
CA TYR A 265 -4.68 -11.98 29.73
C TYR A 265 -4.30 -10.49 29.92
N ALA A 266 -3.70 -9.85 28.92
CA ALA A 266 -3.27 -8.46 29.01
C ALA A 266 -4.41 -7.44 28.85
N LEU A 267 -5.60 -7.88 28.41
CA LEU A 267 -6.79 -7.01 28.27
C LEU A 267 -7.71 -7.00 29.49
N PHE A 268 -7.40 -7.75 30.55
CA PHE A 268 -8.24 -7.91 31.74
C PHE A 268 -7.55 -7.59 33.09
N TYR A 269 -6.36 -6.98 33.03
CA TYR A 269 -5.70 -6.48 34.25
C TYR A 269 -5.27 -5.02 34.11
#